data_5d309e0efd258b551e8c51f4a9ecb2f5
#
_entry.id   5d309e0efd258b551e8c51f4a9ecb2f5
#
_cell.length_a   1.000
_cell.length_b   1.000
_cell.length_c   1.000
_cell.angle_alpha   90.00
_cell.angle_beta   90.00
_cell.angle_gamma   90.00
#
_symmetry.space_group_name_H-M   'P 1'
#
loop_
_entity.id
_entity.type
_entity.pdbx_description
1 polymer ?
#
loop_
_entity_poly.entity_id
_entity_poly.type
_entity_poly.pdbx_seq_one_letter_code
_entity_poly.pdbx_strand_id
1 'polypeptide(L)'
;MKKRWLASAIALWVLLTGCSAPHVQLETELPEDTVQAPEITPSPEIEQEVQMISGSEKLGSVTYRPDVVPSAFADGEKFSQELYSRLVEAIRQGADAADLSGVEATEAQFDGVRVFLLTRNPWGTLNDVVRDADGNAKITYTTADVQERVTKAAEFDDAVTRLLDAAVPEGSSQLSAAISLYKVVAQTVQQDNEAQDCRLYSALVQGLAQDSSFYAESYSFLLDQIGVENAVVFSEDGEYAWNVLTLDGQSYHCDAQTEAGLDGGQALSCFGLSDAQIAEKNGWNTWRSENETLLQCSKSLFEAVQQAPYADVDAAGCAVYFSKMEGREGVFRYDLNNGEVLEVQSVLPKQLAVLGENVYFINQDDQMLYRCRTTDGDLRQALENVPVSAIRRVGSELRYVTADDPDQTENVISMD
;
A
#
# COMPACT_ATOMS: atom_id res chain seq x y z
N MET A 1 -48.27 -14.23 12.85
CA MET A 1 -48.25 -15.43 13.74
C MET A 1 -46.98 -15.34 14.59
N LYS A 2 -47.20 -15.20 15.91
CA LYS A 2 -46.15 -15.09 16.93
C LYS A 2 -45.62 -16.48 17.25
N LYS A 3 -44.28 -16.69 17.32
CA LYS A 3 -43.69 -17.78 18.12
C LYS A 3 -42.54 -17.23 18.94
N ARG A 4 -42.80 -17.14 20.24
CA ARG A 4 -41.82 -16.98 21.33
C ARG A 4 -41.12 -18.32 21.54
N TRP A 5 -39.78 -18.30 21.81
CA TRP A 5 -39.12 -19.39 22.50
C TRP A 5 -38.34 -18.85 23.70
N LEU A 6 -38.50 -19.61 24.79
CA LEU A 6 -38.13 -19.32 26.17
C LEU A 6 -36.63 -19.48 26.39
N ALA A 7 -36.15 -18.68 27.33
CA ALA A 7 -34.88 -18.82 28.04
C ALA A 7 -34.93 -20.04 28.99
N SER A 8 -33.79 -20.73 29.15
CA SER A 8 -33.53 -21.62 30.29
C SER A 8 -32.20 -21.23 30.91
N ALA A 9 -32.31 -20.63 32.09
CA ALA A 9 -31.21 -20.41 33.01
C ALA A 9 -30.95 -21.70 33.79
N ILE A 10 -29.71 -22.15 33.88
CA ILE A 10 -29.26 -23.14 34.86
C ILE A 10 -28.15 -22.49 35.69
N ALA A 11 -28.52 -22.21 36.94
CA ALA A 11 -27.59 -21.82 37.98
C ALA A 11 -26.97 -23.07 38.61
N LEU A 12 -25.66 -23.13 38.71
CA LEU A 12 -24.96 -24.16 39.48
C LEU A 12 -24.15 -23.48 40.60
N TRP A 13 -24.61 -23.71 41.81
CA TRP A 13 -23.89 -23.37 43.06
C TRP A 13 -22.78 -24.43 43.33
N VAL A 14 -21.58 -24.00 43.61
CA VAL A 14 -20.57 -24.88 44.28
C VAL A 14 -20.00 -24.13 45.47
N LEU A 15 -20.12 -24.84 46.59
CA LEU A 15 -19.77 -24.46 47.95
C LEU A 15 -18.25 -24.32 48.15
N LEU A 16 -17.88 -23.26 48.87
CA LEU A 16 -16.59 -23.06 49.50
C LEU A 16 -16.39 -24.05 50.69
N THR A 17 -15.34 -24.83 50.68
CA THR A 17 -14.75 -25.39 51.90
C THR A 17 -13.25 -25.07 51.89
N GLY A 18 -12.88 -24.30 52.88
CA GLY A 18 -11.48 -24.00 53.18
C GLY A 18 -10.77 -25.16 53.84
N CYS A 19 -9.48 -25.33 53.51
CA CYS A 19 -8.52 -26.04 54.33
C CYS A 19 -7.20 -25.28 54.36
N SER A 20 -6.86 -24.78 55.51
CA SER A 20 -5.55 -24.28 55.90
C SER A 20 -4.55 -25.43 55.96
N ALA A 21 -3.40 -25.31 55.36
CA ALA A 21 -2.25 -26.19 55.53
C ALA A 21 -1.06 -25.46 56.17
N PRO A 22 -0.28 -26.09 57.01
CA PRO A 22 0.70 -25.44 57.87
C PRO A 22 2.03 -25.14 57.17
N HIS A 23 2.66 -24.05 57.58
CA HIS A 23 4.03 -23.68 57.26
C HIS A 23 5.01 -24.75 57.80
N VAL A 24 5.85 -25.30 56.90
CA VAL A 24 7.07 -26.02 57.27
C VAL A 24 8.24 -25.25 56.67
N GLN A 25 9.06 -24.65 57.54
CA GLN A 25 10.40 -24.19 57.21
C GLN A 25 11.32 -25.42 57.13
N LEU A 26 11.97 -25.61 56.00
CA LEU A 26 13.09 -26.50 55.82
C LEU A 26 14.31 -25.67 55.41
N GLU A 27 15.18 -25.43 56.41
CA GLU A 27 16.57 -25.08 56.15
C GLU A 27 17.27 -26.34 55.65
N THR A 28 17.81 -26.31 54.45
CA THR A 28 18.75 -27.31 53.97
C THR A 28 19.94 -26.59 53.36
N GLU A 29 21.06 -26.63 54.06
CA GLU A 29 22.38 -26.31 53.53
C GLU A 29 22.70 -27.28 52.40
N LEU A 30 22.99 -26.75 51.21
CA LEU A 30 23.50 -27.49 50.05
C LEU A 30 25.03 -27.50 50.09
N PRO A 31 25.69 -28.65 49.86
CA PRO A 31 27.14 -28.71 49.74
C PRO A 31 27.62 -28.07 48.46
N GLU A 32 28.71 -27.32 48.52
CA GLU A 32 29.47 -26.80 47.38
C GLU A 32 30.11 -27.94 46.58
N ASP A 33 29.42 -28.43 45.55
CA ASP A 33 30.07 -29.23 44.52
C ASP A 33 30.40 -28.30 43.32
N THR A 34 31.69 -28.05 43.17
CA THR A 34 32.30 -27.40 42.00
C THR A 34 32.13 -28.31 40.79
N VAL A 35 31.01 -28.12 40.06
CA VAL A 35 30.83 -28.69 38.74
C VAL A 35 31.56 -27.80 37.75
N GLN A 36 32.66 -28.29 37.17
CA GLN A 36 33.29 -27.67 35.99
C GLN A 36 32.27 -27.59 34.88
N ALA A 37 32.00 -26.37 34.40
CA ALA A 37 31.19 -26.14 33.23
C ALA A 37 31.80 -26.88 32.01
N PRO A 38 31.01 -27.59 31.21
CA PRO A 38 31.51 -28.20 30.00
C PRO A 38 31.99 -27.10 29.04
N GLU A 39 33.18 -27.31 28.48
CA GLU A 39 33.75 -26.48 27.42
C GLU A 39 32.81 -26.50 26.23
N ILE A 40 32.11 -25.39 25.98
CA ILE A 40 31.26 -25.23 24.80
C ILE A 40 32.20 -25.04 23.61
N THR A 41 32.41 -26.10 22.85
CA THR A 41 33.04 -26.03 21.54
C THR A 41 32.09 -25.16 20.67
N PRO A 42 32.56 -24.03 20.08
CA PRO A 42 31.72 -23.27 19.20
C PRO A 42 31.29 -24.16 18.02
N SER A 43 29.98 -24.30 17.84
CA SER A 43 29.40 -24.91 16.66
C SER A 43 29.90 -24.14 15.47
N PRO A 44 30.24 -24.76 14.32
CA PRO A 44 30.61 -24.01 13.14
C PRO A 44 29.45 -23.07 12.81
N GLU A 45 29.74 -21.78 12.73
CA GLU A 45 28.84 -20.77 12.16
C GLU A 45 28.49 -21.27 10.75
N ILE A 46 27.27 -21.79 10.60
CA ILE A 46 26.68 -21.94 9.28
C ILE A 46 26.41 -20.49 8.86
N GLU A 47 27.26 -19.94 8.02
CA GLU A 47 26.94 -18.75 7.24
C GLU A 47 25.69 -19.12 6.44
N GLN A 48 24.51 -18.86 6.99
CA GLN A 48 23.29 -18.82 6.20
C GLN A 48 23.47 -17.63 5.27
N GLU A 49 23.66 -17.93 4.00
CA GLU A 49 23.58 -16.94 2.95
C GLU A 49 22.24 -16.23 3.11
N VAL A 50 22.26 -15.00 3.63
CA VAL A 50 21.04 -14.17 3.80
C VAL A 50 20.49 -13.94 2.40
N GLN A 51 19.44 -14.65 2.07
CA GLN A 51 18.77 -14.51 0.78
C GLN A 51 18.09 -13.14 0.78
N MET A 52 18.69 -12.17 0.10
CA MET A 52 18.11 -10.84 -0.06
C MET A 52 16.73 -10.95 -0.71
N ILE A 53 15.76 -10.26 -0.15
CA ILE A 53 14.42 -10.17 -0.73
C ILE A 53 14.47 -9.22 -1.92
N SER A 54 13.75 -9.55 -2.99
CA SER A 54 13.64 -8.70 -4.17
C SER A 54 13.14 -7.29 -3.80
N GLY A 55 13.77 -6.26 -4.39
CA GLY A 55 13.41 -4.87 -4.14
C GLY A 55 13.94 -4.27 -2.84
N SER A 56 14.96 -4.90 -2.22
CA SER A 56 15.61 -4.39 -0.99
C SER A 56 16.54 -3.20 -1.25
N GLU A 57 16.82 -2.85 -2.50
CA GLU A 57 17.62 -1.67 -2.87
C GLU A 57 16.99 -0.39 -2.32
N LYS A 58 17.84 0.44 -1.65
CA LYS A 58 17.39 1.70 -1.06
C LYS A 58 17.18 2.76 -2.12
N LEU A 59 16.05 3.45 -2.03
CA LEU A 59 15.77 4.62 -2.84
C LEU A 59 16.54 5.84 -2.31
N GLY A 60 16.97 6.70 -3.22
CA GLY A 60 17.39 8.05 -2.89
C GLY A 60 16.19 8.94 -2.53
N SER A 61 16.42 10.25 -2.46
CA SER A 61 15.33 11.22 -2.33
C SER A 61 14.43 11.15 -3.56
N VAL A 62 13.15 10.89 -3.34
CA VAL A 62 12.12 10.83 -4.40
C VAL A 62 11.46 12.19 -4.51
N THR A 63 11.41 12.74 -5.71
CA THR A 63 10.69 13.98 -6.00
C THR A 63 9.75 13.74 -7.19
N TYR A 64 8.58 14.34 -7.15
CA TYR A 64 7.63 14.26 -8.25
C TYR A 64 8.22 14.80 -9.55
N ARG A 65 8.05 14.04 -10.64
CA ARG A 65 8.43 14.40 -12.01
C ARG A 65 7.25 14.21 -12.93
N PRO A 66 6.67 15.29 -13.47
CA PRO A 66 5.48 15.20 -14.32
C PRO A 66 5.70 14.47 -15.63
N ASP A 67 6.94 14.38 -16.09
CA ASP A 67 7.36 13.78 -17.36
C ASP A 67 8.23 12.53 -17.20
N VAL A 68 8.08 11.80 -16.07
CA VAL A 68 8.74 10.52 -15.88
C VAL A 68 8.35 9.55 -17.01
N VAL A 69 9.32 8.77 -17.51
CA VAL A 69 9.05 7.75 -18.54
C VAL A 69 8.17 6.66 -17.92
N PRO A 70 6.97 6.43 -18.44
CA PRO A 70 6.12 5.36 -17.94
C PRO A 70 6.66 3.98 -18.31
N SER A 71 6.58 3.02 -17.39
CA SER A 71 7.00 1.62 -17.62
C SER A 71 6.31 0.97 -18.82
N ALA A 72 5.09 1.41 -19.14
CA ALA A 72 4.34 0.99 -20.33
C ALA A 72 5.10 1.20 -21.65
N PHE A 73 6.10 2.10 -21.68
CA PHE A 73 6.86 2.47 -22.86
C PHE A 73 8.35 2.13 -22.78
N ALA A 74 8.76 1.29 -21.86
CA ALA A 74 10.16 0.91 -21.68
C ALA A 74 10.84 0.41 -22.98
N ASP A 75 10.07 -0.18 -23.92
CA ASP A 75 10.56 -0.69 -25.20
C ASP A 75 10.77 0.39 -26.31
N GLY A 76 10.39 1.64 -26.07
CA GLY A 76 10.78 2.80 -26.89
C GLY A 76 10.19 2.94 -28.30
N GLU A 77 9.61 1.91 -28.89
CA GLU A 77 9.09 1.98 -30.28
C GLU A 77 7.85 2.87 -30.42
N LYS A 78 6.99 2.90 -29.40
CA LYS A 78 5.75 3.68 -29.38
C LYS A 78 5.83 4.94 -28.51
N PHE A 79 7.05 5.33 -28.06
CA PHE A 79 7.24 6.44 -27.15
C PHE A 79 8.42 7.32 -27.54
N SER A 80 8.23 8.63 -27.41
CA SER A 80 9.29 9.62 -27.51
C SER A 80 9.27 10.49 -26.26
N GLN A 81 10.34 10.42 -25.47
CA GLN A 81 10.49 11.19 -24.22
C GLN A 81 10.42 12.70 -24.50
N GLU A 82 11.07 13.17 -25.55
CA GLU A 82 11.08 14.59 -25.89
C GLU A 82 9.68 15.08 -26.28
N LEU A 83 8.94 14.30 -27.08
CA LEU A 83 7.54 14.59 -27.42
C LEU A 83 6.67 14.62 -26.15
N TYR A 84 6.80 13.61 -25.29
CA TYR A 84 6.05 13.52 -24.05
C TYR A 84 6.30 14.72 -23.14
N SER A 85 7.58 15.06 -22.87
CA SER A 85 7.94 16.22 -22.04
C SER A 85 7.40 17.53 -22.60
N ARG A 86 7.46 17.74 -23.94
CA ARG A 86 6.89 18.95 -24.59
C ARG A 86 5.38 19.05 -24.42
N LEU A 87 4.67 17.95 -24.59
CA LEU A 87 3.21 17.93 -24.42
C LEU A 87 2.83 18.14 -22.94
N VAL A 88 3.49 17.45 -22.02
CA VAL A 88 3.29 17.61 -20.59
C VAL A 88 3.48 19.06 -20.14
N GLU A 89 4.57 19.71 -20.58
CA GLU A 89 4.84 21.11 -20.27
C GLU A 89 3.72 22.04 -20.78
N ALA A 90 3.32 21.90 -22.04
CA ALA A 90 2.28 22.71 -22.65
C ALA A 90 0.91 22.51 -21.97
N ILE A 91 0.53 21.26 -21.68
CA ILE A 91 -0.75 20.95 -21.01
C ILE A 91 -0.77 21.53 -19.59
N ARG A 92 0.30 21.43 -18.82
CA ARG A 92 0.40 21.99 -17.47
C ARG A 92 0.31 23.53 -17.47
N GLN A 93 0.77 24.17 -18.53
CA GLN A 93 0.62 25.62 -18.73
C GLN A 93 -0.77 26.03 -19.26
N GLY A 94 -1.65 25.06 -19.53
CA GLY A 94 -2.96 25.31 -20.12
C GLY A 94 -2.92 25.85 -21.55
N ALA A 95 -1.81 25.61 -22.27
CA ALA A 95 -1.59 26.12 -23.61
C ALA A 95 -2.44 25.36 -24.66
N ASP A 96 -2.97 26.08 -25.67
CA ASP A 96 -3.78 25.49 -26.76
C ASP A 96 -2.90 24.80 -27.82
N ALA A 97 -1.58 24.92 -27.75
CA ALA A 97 -0.63 24.28 -28.66
C ALA A 97 0.72 23.99 -27.97
N ALA A 98 1.42 22.95 -28.44
CA ALA A 98 2.81 22.69 -28.12
C ALA A 98 3.70 22.82 -29.35
N ASP A 99 4.78 23.58 -29.25
CA ASP A 99 5.80 23.67 -30.29
C ASP A 99 6.63 22.36 -30.31
N LEU A 100 6.53 21.61 -31.38
CA LEU A 100 7.24 20.37 -31.63
C LEU A 100 8.40 20.54 -32.62
N SER A 101 8.81 21.77 -32.91
CA SER A 101 9.93 22.05 -33.80
C SER A 101 11.20 21.41 -33.24
N GLY A 102 11.88 20.59 -34.08
CA GLY A 102 13.06 19.84 -33.68
C GLY A 102 12.82 18.52 -32.93
N VAL A 103 11.55 18.18 -32.60
CA VAL A 103 11.19 16.90 -32.01
C VAL A 103 11.11 15.84 -33.12
N GLU A 104 11.98 14.85 -33.06
CA GLU A 104 11.95 13.70 -33.96
C GLU A 104 11.03 12.62 -33.37
N ALA A 105 9.80 12.57 -33.82
CA ALA A 105 8.83 11.56 -33.41
C ALA A 105 8.03 11.03 -34.60
N THR A 106 7.94 9.70 -34.69
CA THR A 106 7.10 9.02 -35.69
C THR A 106 5.61 9.23 -35.36
N GLU A 107 4.73 8.96 -36.33
CA GLU A 107 3.28 9.02 -36.12
C GLU A 107 2.84 8.01 -35.04
N ALA A 108 3.43 6.79 -35.05
CA ALA A 108 3.15 5.78 -34.02
C ALA A 108 3.53 6.24 -32.61
N GLN A 109 4.65 6.96 -32.47
CA GLN A 109 5.06 7.53 -31.17
C GLN A 109 4.11 8.67 -30.75
N PHE A 110 3.68 9.52 -31.70
CA PHE A 110 2.72 10.57 -31.39
C PHE A 110 1.40 9.99 -30.92
N ASP A 111 0.86 9.00 -31.64
CA ASP A 111 -0.39 8.31 -31.26
C ASP A 111 -0.25 7.58 -29.92
N GLY A 112 0.87 6.92 -29.67
CA GLY A 112 1.14 6.25 -28.39
C GLY A 112 1.12 7.22 -27.21
N VAL A 113 1.86 8.34 -27.29
CA VAL A 113 1.88 9.38 -26.26
C VAL A 113 0.52 10.05 -26.11
N ARG A 114 -0.17 10.33 -27.22
CA ARG A 114 -1.51 10.91 -27.22
C ARG A 114 -2.51 10.03 -26.48
N VAL A 115 -2.60 8.75 -26.83
CA VAL A 115 -3.52 7.79 -26.19
C VAL A 115 -3.21 7.68 -24.71
N PHE A 116 -1.94 7.59 -24.34
CA PHE A 116 -1.51 7.54 -22.94
C PHE A 116 -1.98 8.75 -22.13
N LEU A 117 -1.76 9.98 -22.66
CA LEU A 117 -2.17 11.21 -22.00
C LEU A 117 -3.70 11.32 -21.86
N LEU A 118 -4.44 10.91 -22.89
CA LEU A 118 -5.90 10.95 -22.87
C LEU A 118 -6.50 9.95 -21.90
N THR A 119 -5.98 8.73 -21.88
CA THR A 119 -6.48 7.66 -21.00
C THR A 119 -6.24 7.99 -19.54
N ARG A 120 -5.04 8.44 -19.19
CA ARG A 120 -4.69 8.74 -17.78
C ARG A 120 -5.17 10.11 -17.33
N ASN A 121 -5.16 11.09 -18.22
CA ASN A 121 -5.62 12.47 -18.01
C ASN A 121 -5.31 13.03 -16.61
N PRO A 122 -4.03 13.16 -16.24
CA PRO A 122 -3.62 13.49 -14.87
C PRO A 122 -4.11 14.87 -14.42
N TRP A 123 -4.32 15.80 -15.36
CA TRP A 123 -4.73 17.16 -15.03
C TRP A 123 -6.25 17.41 -15.19
N GLY A 124 -7.02 16.39 -15.52
CA GLY A 124 -8.49 16.41 -15.48
C GLY A 124 -9.19 17.33 -16.48
N THR A 125 -8.45 17.95 -17.39
CA THR A 125 -9.04 18.90 -18.37
C THR A 125 -8.70 18.60 -19.81
N LEU A 126 -7.79 17.66 -20.08
CA LEU A 126 -7.38 17.30 -21.43
C LEU A 126 -8.53 16.62 -22.19
N ASN A 127 -8.84 17.11 -23.40
CA ASN A 127 -9.86 16.52 -24.28
C ASN A 127 -9.22 15.81 -25.47
N ASP A 128 -8.26 16.43 -26.16
CA ASP A 128 -7.54 15.82 -27.26
C ASP A 128 -6.22 16.53 -27.59
N VAL A 129 -5.32 15.81 -28.24
CA VAL A 129 -4.05 16.31 -28.80
C VAL A 129 -3.95 15.86 -30.23
N VAL A 130 -3.85 16.80 -31.17
CA VAL A 130 -3.83 16.51 -32.62
C VAL A 130 -2.62 17.19 -33.25
N ARG A 131 -1.89 16.47 -34.10
CA ARG A 131 -0.83 17.09 -34.91
C ARG A 131 -1.43 18.03 -35.93
N ASP A 132 -0.98 19.29 -36.03
CA ASP A 132 -1.43 20.27 -37.01
C ASP A 132 -0.66 20.12 -38.31
N ALA A 133 -1.02 20.96 -39.33
CA ALA A 133 -0.40 20.92 -40.66
C ALA A 133 1.07 21.39 -40.67
N ASP A 134 1.49 22.14 -39.64
CA ASP A 134 2.87 22.64 -39.48
C ASP A 134 3.73 21.69 -38.68
N GLY A 135 3.16 20.56 -38.21
CA GLY A 135 3.86 19.52 -37.44
C GLY A 135 3.88 19.76 -35.92
N ASN A 136 3.25 20.84 -35.43
CA ASN A 136 3.05 21.11 -34.02
C ASN A 136 1.86 20.33 -33.45
N ALA A 137 1.70 20.32 -32.15
CA ALA A 137 0.51 19.77 -31.52
C ALA A 137 -0.51 20.87 -31.21
N LYS A 138 -1.75 20.66 -31.65
CA LYS A 138 -2.91 21.40 -31.15
C LYS A 138 -3.52 20.65 -29.99
N ILE A 139 -3.73 21.34 -28.87
CA ILE A 139 -4.28 20.77 -27.62
C ILE A 139 -5.70 21.34 -27.43
N THR A 140 -6.63 20.47 -27.09
CA THR A 140 -8.00 20.86 -26.76
C THR A 140 -8.35 20.38 -25.35
N TYR A 141 -9.25 21.12 -24.70
CA TYR A 141 -9.62 20.89 -23.30
C TYR A 141 -11.14 20.84 -23.14
N THR A 142 -11.58 20.22 -22.06
CA THR A 142 -12.99 20.18 -21.65
C THR A 142 -13.49 21.54 -21.16
N THR A 143 -12.59 22.45 -20.78
CA THR A 143 -12.88 23.84 -20.37
C THR A 143 -12.14 24.84 -21.24
N ALA A 144 -12.77 25.98 -21.54
CA ALA A 144 -12.13 27.08 -22.23
C ALA A 144 -11.34 28.03 -21.30
N ASP A 145 -11.54 27.90 -19.99
CA ASP A 145 -10.87 28.73 -18.98
C ASP A 145 -9.44 28.24 -18.73
N VAL A 146 -8.48 29.04 -19.20
CA VAL A 146 -7.04 28.76 -19.02
C VAL A 146 -6.66 28.72 -17.52
N GLN A 147 -7.27 29.58 -16.70
CA GLN A 147 -6.96 29.61 -15.27
C GLN A 147 -7.42 28.31 -14.58
N GLU A 148 -8.57 27.76 -14.96
CA GLU A 148 -9.05 26.48 -14.46
C GLU A 148 -8.08 25.34 -14.83
N ARG A 149 -7.58 25.31 -16.10
CA ARG A 149 -6.60 24.30 -16.55
C ARG A 149 -5.33 24.33 -15.71
N VAL A 150 -4.75 25.52 -15.51
CA VAL A 150 -3.53 25.72 -14.72
C VAL A 150 -3.76 25.37 -13.26
N THR A 151 -4.91 25.73 -12.70
CA THR A 151 -5.26 25.42 -11.31
C THR A 151 -5.35 23.91 -11.09
N LYS A 152 -6.06 23.19 -11.96
CA LYS A 152 -6.16 21.72 -11.85
C LYS A 152 -4.81 21.02 -12.03
N ALA A 153 -3.94 21.53 -12.92
CA ALA A 153 -2.59 21.02 -13.05
C ALA A 153 -1.78 21.20 -11.76
N ALA A 154 -1.85 22.36 -11.13
CA ALA A 154 -1.19 22.62 -9.86
C ALA A 154 -1.77 21.77 -8.71
N GLU A 155 -3.07 21.58 -8.65
CA GLU A 155 -3.73 20.71 -7.67
C GLU A 155 -3.24 19.26 -7.77
N PHE A 156 -3.08 18.73 -9.00
CA PHE A 156 -2.54 17.40 -9.23
C PHE A 156 -1.08 17.29 -8.78
N ASP A 157 -0.24 18.24 -9.23
CA ASP A 157 1.18 18.27 -8.88
C ASP A 157 1.38 18.33 -7.36
N ASP A 158 0.61 19.19 -6.68
CA ASP A 158 0.64 19.32 -5.22
C ASP A 158 0.15 18.04 -4.50
N ALA A 159 -0.90 17.40 -5.02
CA ALA A 159 -1.44 16.18 -4.45
C ALA A 159 -0.43 15.03 -4.54
N VAL A 160 0.16 14.83 -5.73
CA VAL A 160 1.17 13.78 -5.95
C VAL A 160 2.43 14.04 -5.12
N THR A 161 2.90 15.31 -5.05
CA THR A 161 4.06 15.67 -4.24
C THR A 161 3.84 15.29 -2.77
N ARG A 162 2.72 15.75 -2.17
CA ARG A 162 2.38 15.42 -0.78
C ARG A 162 2.25 13.91 -0.54
N LEU A 163 1.69 13.18 -1.52
CA LEU A 163 1.53 11.74 -1.43
C LEU A 163 2.90 11.03 -1.42
N LEU A 164 3.82 11.41 -2.32
CA LEU A 164 5.16 10.84 -2.38
C LEU A 164 5.96 11.17 -1.11
N ASP A 165 5.93 12.41 -0.64
CA ASP A 165 6.61 12.84 0.59
C ASP A 165 6.14 12.04 1.82
N ALA A 166 4.83 11.73 1.89
CA ALA A 166 4.27 10.99 3.02
C ALA A 166 4.47 9.47 2.91
N ALA A 167 4.44 8.91 1.68
CA ALA A 167 4.48 7.46 1.46
C ALA A 167 5.90 6.90 1.26
N VAL A 168 6.85 7.74 0.81
CA VAL A 168 8.21 7.32 0.45
C VAL A 168 9.25 8.16 1.22
N PRO A 169 9.32 8.00 2.56
CA PRO A 169 10.31 8.70 3.36
C PRO A 169 11.74 8.25 3.01
N GLU A 170 12.72 9.07 3.38
CA GLU A 170 14.13 8.73 3.22
C GLU A 170 14.45 7.39 3.91
N GLY A 171 15.24 6.54 3.24
CA GLY A 171 15.59 5.22 3.73
C GLY A 171 14.66 4.09 3.25
N SER A 172 13.57 4.40 2.56
CA SER A 172 12.71 3.38 1.93
C SER A 172 13.49 2.54 0.92
N SER A 173 13.17 1.25 0.83
CA SER A 173 13.58 0.41 -0.29
C SER A 173 12.53 0.45 -1.40
N GLN A 174 12.88 -0.04 -2.60
CA GLN A 174 11.91 -0.17 -3.70
C GLN A 174 10.66 -0.94 -3.26
N LEU A 175 10.82 -2.07 -2.57
CA LEU A 175 9.71 -2.88 -2.09
C LEU A 175 8.88 -2.14 -1.02
N SER A 176 9.52 -1.55 0.00
CA SER A 176 8.79 -0.87 1.06
C SER A 176 8.03 0.36 0.57
N ALA A 177 8.61 1.10 -0.39
CA ALA A 177 7.95 2.21 -1.07
C ALA A 177 6.77 1.73 -1.92
N ALA A 178 6.95 0.65 -2.70
CA ALA A 178 5.88 0.08 -3.50
C ALA A 178 4.69 -0.37 -2.63
N ILE A 179 4.94 -1.03 -1.49
CA ILE A 179 3.89 -1.39 -0.52
C ILE A 179 3.19 -0.14 0.02
N SER A 180 3.96 0.89 0.40
CA SER A 180 3.39 2.13 0.96
C SER A 180 2.49 2.83 -0.04
N LEU A 181 2.92 2.96 -1.30
CA LEU A 181 2.12 3.54 -2.39
C LEU A 181 0.87 2.71 -2.71
N TYR A 182 0.99 1.37 -2.69
CA TYR A 182 -0.14 0.46 -2.82
C TYR A 182 -1.19 0.69 -1.74
N LYS A 183 -0.76 0.77 -0.48
CA LYS A 183 -1.63 1.06 0.67
C LYS A 183 -2.33 2.39 0.52
N VAL A 184 -1.63 3.43 0.06
CA VAL A 184 -2.25 4.74 -0.19
C VAL A 184 -3.38 4.61 -1.20
N VAL A 185 -3.16 3.97 -2.36
CA VAL A 185 -4.20 3.79 -3.38
C VAL A 185 -5.38 2.98 -2.82
N ALA A 186 -5.11 1.83 -2.18
CA ALA A 186 -6.16 0.98 -1.64
C ALA A 186 -6.99 1.64 -0.51
N GLN A 187 -6.40 2.55 0.27
CA GLN A 187 -7.06 3.18 1.42
C GLN A 187 -7.74 4.50 1.10
N THR A 188 -7.27 5.23 0.06
CA THR A 188 -7.77 6.59 -0.22
C THR A 188 -8.71 6.65 -1.41
N VAL A 189 -8.58 5.74 -2.37
CA VAL A 189 -9.45 5.70 -3.55
C VAL A 189 -10.71 4.91 -3.24
N GLN A 190 -11.86 5.53 -3.48
CA GLN A 190 -13.17 4.95 -3.24
C GLN A 190 -13.93 4.78 -4.56
N GLN A 191 -14.67 3.69 -4.69
CA GLN A 191 -15.47 3.45 -5.87
C GLN A 191 -16.67 4.41 -5.89
N ASP A 192 -16.80 5.16 -7.00
CA ASP A 192 -17.90 6.07 -7.28
C ASP A 192 -18.21 6.05 -8.78
N ASN A 193 -19.38 5.56 -9.15
CA ASN A 193 -19.81 5.45 -10.55
C ASN A 193 -20.02 6.82 -11.22
N GLU A 194 -20.06 7.91 -10.47
CA GLU A 194 -20.19 9.27 -10.95
C GLU A 194 -18.84 10.02 -11.04
N ALA A 195 -17.72 9.35 -10.70
CA ALA A 195 -16.38 9.93 -10.85
C ALA A 195 -16.14 10.39 -12.27
N GLN A 196 -15.36 11.45 -12.46
CA GLN A 196 -15.06 11.97 -13.80
C GLN A 196 -14.12 11.02 -14.54
N ASP A 197 -14.28 10.94 -15.87
CA ASP A 197 -13.39 10.14 -16.75
C ASP A 197 -12.05 10.87 -16.99
N CYS A 198 -11.34 11.14 -15.89
CA CYS A 198 -9.98 11.66 -15.84
C CYS A 198 -9.23 10.88 -14.75
N ARG A 199 -8.85 9.67 -15.10
CA ARG A 199 -8.51 8.59 -14.15
C ARG A 199 -7.55 9.01 -13.06
N LEU A 200 -6.38 9.56 -13.42
CA LEU A 200 -5.38 9.93 -12.42
C LEU A 200 -5.83 11.10 -11.55
N TYR A 201 -6.47 12.13 -12.16
CA TYR A 201 -6.96 13.27 -11.38
C TYR A 201 -8.06 12.85 -10.41
N SER A 202 -9.05 12.08 -10.89
CA SER A 202 -10.12 11.57 -10.03
C SER A 202 -9.58 10.73 -8.88
N ALA A 203 -8.67 9.79 -9.15
CA ALA A 203 -8.16 8.90 -8.12
C ALA A 203 -7.20 9.61 -7.14
N LEU A 204 -6.22 10.38 -7.63
CA LEU A 204 -5.15 10.92 -6.78
C LEU A 204 -5.47 12.28 -6.16
N VAL A 205 -6.38 13.07 -6.76
CA VAL A 205 -6.82 14.37 -6.21
C VAL A 205 -8.15 14.26 -5.49
N GLN A 206 -9.14 13.57 -6.09
CA GLN A 206 -10.49 13.48 -5.54
C GLN A 206 -10.72 12.22 -4.70
N GLY A 207 -9.86 11.20 -4.83
CA GLY A 207 -10.03 9.92 -4.15
C GLY A 207 -11.18 9.07 -4.71
N LEU A 208 -11.54 9.25 -5.98
CA LEU A 208 -12.71 8.61 -6.61
C LEU A 208 -12.31 7.77 -7.83
N ALA A 209 -12.96 6.62 -8.01
CA ALA A 209 -12.72 5.69 -9.13
C ALA A 209 -14.05 5.12 -9.65
N GLN A 210 -14.21 5.05 -10.97
CA GLN A 210 -15.36 4.38 -11.58
C GLN A 210 -15.18 2.85 -11.60
N ASP A 211 -13.97 2.39 -11.90
CA ASP A 211 -13.64 0.99 -12.09
C ASP A 211 -12.19 0.67 -11.69
N SER A 212 -11.77 -0.57 -11.90
CA SER A 212 -10.43 -1.07 -11.54
C SER A 212 -9.29 -0.35 -12.25
N SER A 213 -9.51 0.20 -13.43
CA SER A 213 -8.46 0.87 -14.19
C SER A 213 -7.96 2.15 -13.50
N PHE A 214 -8.83 2.85 -12.75
CA PHE A 214 -8.44 4.01 -11.95
C PHE A 214 -7.43 3.63 -10.86
N TYR A 215 -7.67 2.52 -10.16
CA TYR A 215 -6.73 1.99 -9.16
C TYR A 215 -5.42 1.55 -9.79
N ALA A 216 -5.51 0.75 -10.86
CA ALA A 216 -4.35 0.18 -11.53
C ALA A 216 -3.45 1.26 -12.16
N GLU A 217 -4.03 2.23 -12.86
CA GLU A 217 -3.26 3.31 -13.48
C GLU A 217 -2.68 4.29 -12.47
N SER A 218 -3.39 4.56 -11.37
CA SER A 218 -2.86 5.39 -10.28
C SER A 218 -1.67 4.72 -9.60
N TYR A 219 -1.76 3.44 -9.32
CA TYR A 219 -0.65 2.71 -8.73
C TYR A 219 0.53 2.59 -9.70
N SER A 220 0.29 2.30 -10.98
CA SER A 220 1.32 2.30 -12.04
C SER A 220 2.05 3.65 -12.12
N PHE A 221 1.31 4.76 -12.15
CA PHE A 221 1.88 6.10 -12.18
C PHE A 221 2.79 6.40 -10.97
N LEU A 222 2.37 5.97 -9.77
CA LEU A 222 3.16 6.16 -8.56
C LEU A 222 4.41 5.27 -8.53
N LEU A 223 4.34 4.04 -9.05
CA LEU A 223 5.50 3.16 -9.21
C LEU A 223 6.52 3.75 -10.20
N ASP A 224 6.07 4.36 -11.29
CA ASP A 224 6.94 5.07 -12.25
C ASP A 224 7.71 6.22 -11.57
N GLN A 225 7.10 6.95 -10.60
CA GLN A 225 7.78 8.02 -9.85
C GLN A 225 8.96 7.51 -9.02
N ILE A 226 8.91 6.27 -8.55
CA ILE A 226 9.98 5.64 -7.76
C ILE A 226 10.89 4.72 -8.59
N GLY A 227 10.66 4.64 -9.90
CA GLY A 227 11.46 3.84 -10.83
C GLY A 227 11.30 2.34 -10.67
N VAL A 228 10.15 1.87 -10.18
CA VAL A 228 9.81 0.44 -10.12
C VAL A 228 9.13 0.05 -11.42
N GLU A 229 9.73 -0.91 -12.13
CA GLU A 229 9.16 -1.46 -13.35
C GLU A 229 7.80 -2.10 -13.07
N ASN A 230 6.82 -1.74 -13.88
CA ASN A 230 5.45 -2.22 -13.70
C ASN A 230 4.67 -2.25 -15.00
N ALA A 231 3.54 -2.94 -15.01
CA ALA A 231 2.57 -2.91 -16.09
C ALA A 231 1.15 -2.95 -15.53
N VAL A 232 0.24 -2.24 -16.18
CA VAL A 232 -1.19 -2.47 -16.03
C VAL A 232 -1.57 -3.70 -16.84
N VAL A 233 -2.26 -4.64 -16.22
CA VAL A 233 -2.73 -5.86 -16.84
C VAL A 233 -4.25 -5.93 -16.77
N PHE A 234 -4.85 -6.60 -17.76
CA PHE A 234 -6.29 -6.69 -17.90
C PHE A 234 -6.73 -8.14 -17.93
N SER A 235 -7.91 -8.43 -17.39
CA SER A 235 -8.62 -9.68 -17.59
C SER A 235 -8.81 -9.98 -19.08
N GLU A 236 -9.09 -11.23 -19.43
CA GLU A 236 -9.22 -11.66 -20.82
C GLU A 236 -10.30 -10.89 -21.59
N ASP A 237 -11.42 -10.56 -20.92
CA ASP A 237 -12.52 -9.74 -21.45
C ASP A 237 -12.20 -8.24 -21.46
N GLY A 238 -11.16 -7.81 -20.76
CA GLY A 238 -10.74 -6.41 -20.65
C GLY A 238 -11.58 -5.56 -19.72
N GLU A 239 -12.47 -6.17 -18.92
CA GLU A 239 -13.39 -5.44 -18.03
C GLU A 239 -12.78 -5.13 -16.66
N TYR A 240 -11.64 -5.79 -16.31
CA TYR A 240 -10.96 -5.59 -15.04
C TYR A 240 -9.46 -5.36 -15.23
N ALA A 241 -8.89 -4.44 -14.45
CA ALA A 241 -7.48 -4.08 -14.50
C ALA A 241 -6.81 -4.18 -13.13
N TRP A 242 -5.55 -4.63 -13.11
CA TRP A 242 -4.68 -4.62 -11.93
C TRP A 242 -3.22 -4.43 -12.35
N ASN A 243 -2.28 -4.52 -11.43
CA ASN A 243 -0.87 -4.31 -11.75
C ASN A 243 -0.05 -5.60 -11.63
N VAL A 244 1.01 -5.67 -12.43
CA VAL A 244 2.17 -6.50 -12.20
C VAL A 244 3.36 -5.58 -11.99
N LEU A 245 4.08 -5.72 -10.88
CA LEU A 245 5.34 -5.02 -10.63
C LEU A 245 6.51 -6.00 -10.73
N THR A 246 7.69 -5.50 -11.15
CA THR A 246 8.92 -6.28 -11.27
C THR A 246 9.98 -5.71 -10.34
N LEU A 247 10.51 -6.56 -9.47
CA LEU A 247 11.59 -6.25 -8.53
C LEU A 247 12.71 -7.27 -8.71
N ASP A 248 13.92 -6.80 -9.04
CA ASP A 248 15.10 -7.65 -9.31
C ASP A 248 14.82 -8.79 -10.31
N GLY A 249 14.03 -8.49 -11.36
CA GLY A 249 13.65 -9.44 -12.40
C GLY A 249 12.63 -10.50 -11.97
N GLN A 250 11.99 -10.35 -10.80
CA GLN A 250 10.86 -11.15 -10.36
C GLN A 250 9.58 -10.33 -10.41
N SER A 251 8.54 -10.89 -11.02
CA SER A 251 7.25 -10.20 -11.19
C SER A 251 6.21 -10.72 -10.20
N TYR A 252 5.30 -9.82 -9.78
CA TYR A 252 4.28 -10.07 -8.77
C TYR A 252 2.99 -9.32 -9.11
N HIS A 253 1.85 -9.97 -8.94
CA HIS A 253 0.55 -9.30 -9.08
C HIS A 253 0.21 -8.45 -7.85
N CYS A 254 -0.46 -7.32 -8.09
CA CYS A 254 -0.96 -6.41 -7.07
C CYS A 254 -2.32 -5.85 -7.49
N ASP A 255 -3.35 -6.13 -6.70
CA ASP A 255 -4.74 -5.73 -7.00
C ASP A 255 -5.28 -4.78 -5.92
N ALA A 256 -5.08 -3.48 -6.16
CA ALA A 256 -5.45 -2.45 -5.19
C ALA A 256 -6.97 -2.25 -5.06
N GLN A 257 -7.77 -2.51 -6.10
CA GLN A 257 -9.23 -2.42 -6.00
C GLN A 257 -9.80 -3.53 -5.14
N THR A 258 -9.39 -4.79 -5.37
CA THR A 258 -9.82 -5.90 -4.50
C THR A 258 -9.41 -5.65 -3.06
N GLU A 259 -8.18 -5.18 -2.82
CA GLU A 259 -7.71 -4.83 -1.47
C GLU A 259 -8.57 -3.73 -0.83
N ALA A 260 -8.92 -2.66 -1.58
CA ALA A 260 -9.79 -1.59 -1.10
C ALA A 260 -11.19 -2.09 -0.69
N GLY A 261 -11.70 -3.11 -1.39
CA GLY A 261 -12.96 -3.78 -1.07
C GLY A 261 -12.90 -4.68 0.18
N LEU A 262 -11.69 -5.04 0.63
CA LEU A 262 -11.47 -5.85 1.83
C LEU A 262 -11.15 -4.94 3.01
N ASP A 263 -12.11 -4.64 3.86
CA ASP A 263 -11.99 -3.83 5.07
C ASP A 263 -11.28 -2.46 4.84
N GLY A 264 -11.49 -1.83 3.66
CA GLY A 264 -10.93 -0.52 3.34
C GLY A 264 -9.42 -0.52 3.16
N GLY A 265 -8.83 -1.59 2.63
CA GLY A 265 -7.39 -1.69 2.37
C GLY A 265 -6.54 -1.85 3.64
N GLN A 266 -7.09 -2.42 4.70
CA GLN A 266 -6.39 -2.64 5.98
C GLN A 266 -5.38 -3.80 5.93
N ALA A 267 -5.49 -4.70 4.96
CA ALA A 267 -4.60 -5.85 4.78
C ALA A 267 -3.56 -5.63 3.66
N LEU A 268 -2.81 -6.67 3.33
CA LEU A 268 -1.94 -6.79 2.15
C LEU A 268 -2.18 -8.13 1.44
N SER A 269 -3.44 -8.56 1.44
CA SER A 269 -3.84 -9.88 0.94
C SER A 269 -3.80 -9.99 -0.59
N CYS A 270 -3.80 -8.85 -1.29
CA CYS A 270 -3.76 -8.78 -2.75
C CYS A 270 -2.47 -8.13 -3.28
N PHE A 271 -1.42 -8.03 -2.44
CA PHE A 271 -0.10 -7.53 -2.84
C PHE A 271 0.93 -8.65 -2.95
N GLY A 272 1.72 -8.65 -4.02
CA GLY A 272 2.85 -9.57 -4.19
C GLY A 272 2.43 -11.01 -4.48
N LEU A 273 1.34 -11.22 -5.22
CA LEU A 273 0.77 -12.53 -5.52
C LEU A 273 1.46 -13.22 -6.70
N SER A 274 1.48 -14.56 -6.67
CA SER A 274 1.83 -15.38 -7.81
C SER A 274 0.64 -15.57 -8.78
N ASP A 275 0.92 -16.09 -9.99
CA ASP A 275 -0.10 -16.48 -10.96
C ASP A 275 -1.16 -17.42 -10.36
N ALA A 276 -0.71 -18.38 -9.55
CA ALA A 276 -1.62 -19.33 -8.90
C ALA A 276 -2.53 -18.65 -7.88
N GLN A 277 -2.00 -17.70 -7.11
CA GLN A 277 -2.76 -16.99 -6.09
C GLN A 277 -3.78 -16.02 -6.69
N ILE A 278 -3.42 -15.29 -7.76
CA ILE A 278 -4.39 -14.38 -8.41
C ILE A 278 -5.52 -15.19 -9.09
N ALA A 279 -5.19 -16.36 -9.68
CA ALA A 279 -6.17 -17.26 -10.23
C ALA A 279 -7.13 -17.83 -9.17
N GLU A 280 -6.61 -18.20 -7.99
CA GLU A 280 -7.43 -18.67 -6.86
C GLU A 280 -8.37 -17.59 -6.33
N LYS A 281 -7.85 -16.36 -6.16
CA LYS A 281 -8.63 -15.24 -5.59
C LYS A 281 -9.69 -14.71 -6.54
N ASN A 282 -9.36 -14.49 -7.79
CA ASN A 282 -10.18 -13.74 -8.75
C ASN A 282 -10.68 -14.59 -9.91
N GLY A 283 -10.22 -15.85 -10.02
CA GLY A 283 -10.58 -16.76 -11.12
C GLY A 283 -9.85 -16.45 -12.43
N TRP A 284 -8.88 -15.55 -12.44
CA TRP A 284 -8.17 -15.17 -13.66
C TRP A 284 -6.98 -16.08 -13.91
N ASN A 285 -7.10 -16.91 -14.96
CA ASN A 285 -6.04 -17.81 -15.39
C ASN A 285 -5.24 -17.27 -16.57
N THR A 286 -5.73 -16.21 -17.22
CA THR A 286 -5.13 -15.54 -18.35
C THR A 286 -5.34 -14.03 -18.23
N TRP A 287 -4.35 -13.27 -18.70
CA TRP A 287 -4.39 -11.80 -18.74
C TRP A 287 -3.53 -11.30 -19.88
N ARG A 288 -3.68 -10.02 -20.21
CA ARG A 288 -2.84 -9.29 -21.16
C ARG A 288 -2.31 -8.03 -20.50
N SER A 289 -1.07 -7.65 -20.77
CA SER A 289 -0.50 -6.38 -20.34
C SER A 289 -0.79 -5.28 -21.37
N GLU A 290 -0.76 -4.05 -20.92
CA GLU A 290 -0.92 -2.87 -21.79
C GLU A 290 0.15 -2.79 -22.90
N ASN A 291 1.34 -3.31 -22.66
CA ASN A 291 2.45 -3.38 -23.63
C ASN A 291 2.56 -4.73 -24.35
N GLU A 292 1.56 -5.60 -24.26
CA GLU A 292 1.51 -6.93 -24.88
C GLU A 292 2.62 -7.90 -24.41
N THR A 293 3.39 -7.56 -23.39
CA THR A 293 4.42 -8.43 -22.81
C THR A 293 3.76 -9.45 -21.90
N LEU A 294 4.07 -10.74 -22.08
CA LEU A 294 3.63 -11.78 -21.16
C LEU A 294 4.50 -11.78 -19.91
N LEU A 295 3.94 -11.33 -18.81
CA LEU A 295 4.58 -11.33 -17.49
C LEU A 295 4.21 -12.61 -16.75
N GLN A 296 5.18 -13.28 -16.13
CA GLN A 296 4.98 -14.47 -15.30
C GLN A 296 5.34 -14.20 -13.86
N CYS A 297 4.40 -14.42 -12.95
CA CYS A 297 4.57 -14.27 -11.52
C CYS A 297 4.66 -15.63 -10.85
N SER A 298 5.84 -16.27 -10.94
CA SER A 298 6.03 -17.67 -10.51
C SER A 298 6.11 -17.83 -8.99
N LYS A 299 6.32 -16.75 -8.24
CA LYS A 299 6.46 -16.73 -6.78
C LYS A 299 5.57 -15.67 -6.18
N SER A 300 5.21 -15.87 -4.90
CA SER A 300 4.61 -14.82 -4.07
C SER A 300 5.67 -14.20 -3.16
N LEU A 301 5.39 -12.97 -2.72
CA LEU A 301 6.05 -12.36 -1.57
C LEU A 301 5.45 -12.95 -0.27
N PHE A 302 5.87 -12.58 0.83
CA PHE A 302 5.49 -12.82 2.24
C PHE A 302 4.07 -13.44 2.49
N GLU A 303 3.87 -14.72 2.19
CA GLU A 303 2.57 -15.43 2.35
C GLU A 303 1.94 -15.27 3.75
N ALA A 304 2.74 -15.23 4.81
CA ALA A 304 2.24 -15.04 6.18
C ALA A 304 1.55 -13.67 6.36
N VAL A 305 2.09 -12.61 5.72
CA VAL A 305 1.50 -11.27 5.74
C VAL A 305 0.20 -11.23 4.94
N GLN A 306 0.17 -11.90 3.77
CA GLN A 306 -1.01 -11.96 2.90
C GLN A 306 -2.22 -12.64 3.56
N GLN A 307 -1.99 -13.49 4.57
CA GLN A 307 -3.04 -14.17 5.33
C GLN A 307 -3.53 -13.35 6.55
N ALA A 308 -2.84 -12.27 6.89
CA ALA A 308 -3.21 -11.45 8.03
C ALA A 308 -4.37 -10.50 7.68
N PRO A 309 -5.39 -10.38 8.56
CA PRO A 309 -6.51 -9.47 8.33
C PRO A 309 -6.11 -7.99 8.40
N TYR A 310 -5.02 -7.66 9.08
CA TYR A 310 -4.52 -6.29 9.18
C TYR A 310 -3.01 -6.28 8.98
N ALA A 311 -2.54 -5.39 8.12
CA ALA A 311 -1.14 -5.18 7.85
C ALA A 311 -0.88 -3.73 7.41
N ASP A 312 0.26 -3.16 7.83
CA ASP A 312 0.73 -1.86 7.37
C ASP A 312 2.25 -1.81 7.32
N VAL A 313 2.82 -0.84 6.59
CA VAL A 313 4.24 -0.76 6.29
C VAL A 313 4.91 0.41 6.99
N ASP A 314 6.04 0.13 7.61
CA ASP A 314 7.08 1.10 7.93
C ASP A 314 8.03 1.19 6.73
N ALA A 315 7.80 2.16 5.85
CA ALA A 315 8.57 2.27 4.62
C ALA A 315 10.04 2.62 4.88
N ALA A 316 10.34 3.53 5.82
CA ALA A 316 11.69 3.91 6.20
C ALA A 316 12.45 2.78 6.89
N GLY A 317 11.78 2.07 7.81
CA GLY A 317 12.33 0.93 8.52
C GLY A 317 12.34 -0.37 7.72
N CYS A 318 11.85 -0.37 6.48
CA CYS A 318 11.75 -1.54 5.60
C CYS A 318 11.15 -2.75 6.31
N ALA A 319 9.98 -2.57 6.92
CA ALA A 319 9.28 -3.61 7.65
C ALA A 319 7.77 -3.54 7.41
N VAL A 320 7.11 -4.71 7.43
CA VAL A 320 5.66 -4.81 7.48
C VAL A 320 5.25 -5.29 8.86
N TYR A 321 4.28 -4.59 9.47
CA TYR A 321 3.65 -5.02 10.72
C TYR A 321 2.29 -5.63 10.39
N PHE A 322 1.98 -6.78 11.02
CA PHE A 322 0.76 -7.52 10.72
C PHE A 322 0.19 -8.25 11.94
N SER A 323 -1.09 -8.59 11.88
CA SER A 323 -1.88 -8.93 13.05
C SER A 323 -1.98 -10.42 13.39
N LYS A 324 -1.51 -11.33 12.51
CA LYS A 324 -1.70 -12.78 12.70
C LYS A 324 -0.66 -13.59 11.95
N MET A 325 -0.13 -14.62 12.60
CA MET A 325 0.79 -15.58 11.98
C MET A 325 0.52 -17.00 12.49
N GLU A 326 0.35 -17.96 11.58
CA GLU A 326 0.19 -19.39 11.90
C GLU A 326 -0.87 -19.69 12.96
N GLY A 327 -2.00 -18.97 12.93
CA GLY A 327 -3.11 -19.13 13.88
C GLY A 327 -2.87 -18.45 15.23
N ARG A 328 -1.72 -17.80 15.47
CA ARG A 328 -1.46 -16.95 16.64
C ARG A 328 -1.82 -15.50 16.30
N GLU A 329 -2.54 -14.87 17.19
CA GLU A 329 -2.84 -13.45 17.11
C GLU A 329 -1.80 -12.66 17.89
N GLY A 330 -1.40 -11.52 17.35
CA GLY A 330 -0.35 -10.68 17.91
C GLY A 330 -0.02 -9.54 16.96
N VAL A 331 0.92 -8.70 17.31
CA VAL A 331 1.58 -7.79 16.38
C VAL A 331 2.92 -8.39 16.01
N PHE A 332 3.09 -8.72 14.75
CA PHE A 332 4.31 -9.28 14.17
C PHE A 332 4.98 -8.27 13.26
N ARG A 333 6.30 -8.35 13.17
CA ARG A 333 7.13 -7.57 12.23
C ARG A 333 7.79 -8.51 11.24
N TYR A 334 7.58 -8.25 9.95
CA TYR A 334 8.31 -8.88 8.85
C TYR A 334 9.37 -7.92 8.33
N ASP A 335 10.64 -8.32 8.37
CA ASP A 335 11.76 -7.54 7.85
C ASP A 335 11.86 -7.72 6.33
N LEU A 336 11.69 -6.61 5.58
CA LEU A 336 11.71 -6.63 4.12
C LEU A 336 13.11 -6.77 3.51
N ASN A 337 14.17 -6.76 4.33
CA ASN A 337 15.53 -6.96 3.83
C ASN A 337 15.95 -8.44 3.86
N ASN A 338 15.45 -9.20 4.84
CA ASN A 338 15.92 -10.57 5.08
C ASN A 338 14.83 -11.61 5.30
N GLY A 339 13.54 -11.19 5.36
CA GLY A 339 12.40 -12.08 5.57
C GLY A 339 12.22 -12.59 7.00
N GLU A 340 12.97 -12.06 7.97
CA GLU A 340 12.82 -12.45 9.36
C GLU A 340 11.49 -11.97 9.92
N VAL A 341 10.82 -12.85 10.69
CA VAL A 341 9.57 -12.52 11.37
C VAL A 341 9.79 -12.53 12.88
N LEU A 342 9.43 -11.42 13.52
CA LEU A 342 9.51 -11.26 14.98
C LEU A 342 8.12 -10.97 15.55
N GLU A 343 7.78 -11.56 16.68
CA GLU A 343 6.62 -11.17 17.48
C GLU A 343 6.97 -9.92 18.30
N VAL A 344 6.24 -8.82 18.05
CA VAL A 344 6.45 -7.53 18.72
C VAL A 344 5.59 -7.43 19.97
N GLN A 345 4.32 -7.85 19.88
CA GLN A 345 3.36 -7.82 20.98
C GLN A 345 2.41 -9.01 20.92
N SER A 346 2.14 -9.62 22.08
CA SER A 346 1.17 -10.70 22.24
C SER A 346 -0.18 -10.13 22.69
N VAL A 347 -0.93 -9.53 21.74
CA VAL A 347 -2.22 -8.88 21.93
C VAL A 347 -3.17 -9.30 20.80
N LEU A 348 -4.45 -8.95 20.90
CA LEU A 348 -5.44 -9.16 19.83
C LEU A 348 -5.69 -7.84 19.07
N PRO A 349 -4.92 -7.53 18.01
CA PRO A 349 -5.15 -6.30 17.26
C PRO A 349 -6.39 -6.44 16.37
N LYS A 350 -7.29 -5.46 16.45
CA LYS A 350 -8.49 -5.38 15.62
C LYS A 350 -8.24 -4.60 14.32
N GLN A 351 -7.42 -3.57 14.39
CA GLN A 351 -6.93 -2.78 13.28
C GLN A 351 -5.50 -2.36 13.59
N LEU A 352 -4.71 -2.08 12.55
CA LEU A 352 -3.31 -1.74 12.69
C LEU A 352 -2.93 -0.65 11.70
N ALA A 353 -2.15 0.33 12.14
CA ALA A 353 -1.57 1.37 11.29
C ALA A 353 -0.17 1.74 11.77
N VAL A 354 0.75 1.97 10.85
CA VAL A 354 2.11 2.44 11.14
C VAL A 354 2.18 3.94 10.87
N LEU A 355 2.64 4.69 11.87
CA LEU A 355 2.87 6.13 11.75
C LEU A 355 4.17 6.52 12.44
N GLY A 356 5.16 6.96 11.64
CA GLY A 356 6.51 7.23 12.10
C GLY A 356 7.14 5.99 12.77
N GLU A 357 7.71 6.17 13.94
CA GLU A 357 8.34 5.11 14.71
C GLU A 357 7.35 4.30 15.58
N ASN A 358 6.05 4.34 15.28
CA ASN A 358 5.05 3.67 16.09
C ASN A 358 4.09 2.83 15.26
N VAL A 359 3.74 1.66 15.78
CA VAL A 359 2.61 0.85 15.34
C VAL A 359 1.44 1.13 16.27
N TYR A 360 0.35 1.62 15.69
CA TYR A 360 -0.90 1.85 16.39
C TYR A 360 -1.84 0.69 16.11
N PHE A 361 -2.59 0.26 17.12
CA PHE A 361 -3.62 -0.77 16.96
C PHE A 361 -4.71 -0.64 18.02
N ILE A 362 -5.91 -1.06 17.66
CA ILE A 362 -7.01 -1.21 18.60
C ILE A 362 -6.88 -2.59 19.23
N ASN A 363 -6.73 -2.68 20.54
CA ASN A 363 -6.77 -3.97 21.22
C ASN A 363 -8.22 -4.46 21.31
N GLN A 364 -8.47 -5.66 20.83
CA GLN A 364 -9.83 -6.24 20.78
C GLN A 364 -10.44 -6.47 22.15
N ASP A 365 -9.63 -6.72 23.18
CA ASP A 365 -10.11 -7.08 24.53
C ASP A 365 -10.75 -5.88 25.26
N ASP A 366 -10.17 -4.69 25.13
CA ASP A 366 -10.62 -3.48 25.83
C ASP A 366 -11.04 -2.34 24.91
N GLN A 367 -10.88 -2.51 23.59
CA GLN A 367 -11.16 -1.53 22.54
C GLN A 367 -10.37 -0.20 22.68
N MET A 368 -9.28 -0.21 23.44
CA MET A 368 -8.42 0.96 23.57
C MET A 368 -7.40 1.03 22.44
N LEU A 369 -7.02 2.24 22.08
CA LEU A 369 -5.96 2.50 21.11
C LEU A 369 -4.61 2.43 21.82
N TYR A 370 -3.75 1.53 21.37
CA TYR A 370 -2.38 1.40 21.81
C TYR A 370 -1.40 1.85 20.73
N ARG A 371 -0.24 2.28 21.17
CA ARG A 371 0.94 2.45 20.33
C ARG A 371 2.07 1.58 20.85
N CYS A 372 2.78 0.95 19.94
CA CYS A 372 4.00 0.21 20.20
C CYS A 372 5.13 0.84 19.40
N ARG A 373 6.23 1.21 20.05
CA ARG A 373 7.38 1.78 19.34
C ARG A 373 8.09 0.68 18.53
N THR A 374 8.43 1.00 17.28
CA THR A 374 9.05 0.05 16.34
C THR A 374 10.48 -0.37 16.74
N THR A 375 11.19 0.48 17.51
CA THR A 375 12.59 0.27 17.86
C THR A 375 12.82 -0.62 19.09
N ASP A 376 11.95 -0.57 20.10
CA ASP A 376 12.12 -1.25 21.38
C ASP A 376 10.88 -1.97 21.89
N GLY A 377 9.76 -1.89 21.16
CA GLY A 377 8.51 -2.52 21.55
C GLY A 377 7.81 -1.86 22.75
N ASP A 378 8.20 -0.64 23.17
CA ASP A 378 7.55 0.07 24.27
C ASP A 378 6.06 0.27 24.00
N LEU A 379 5.22 -0.43 24.76
CA LEU A 379 3.77 -0.44 24.60
C LEU A 379 3.12 0.56 25.54
N ARG A 380 2.31 1.45 24.99
CA ARG A 380 1.53 2.44 25.75
C ARG A 380 0.16 2.62 25.17
N GLN A 381 -0.81 2.96 26.00
CA GLN A 381 -2.11 3.46 25.57
C GLN A 381 -1.90 4.82 24.89
N ALA A 382 -2.39 4.97 23.64
CA ALA A 382 -2.22 6.19 22.85
C ALA A 382 -3.21 7.29 23.26
N LEU A 383 -4.42 6.89 23.70
CA LEU A 383 -5.46 7.77 24.22
C LEU A 383 -5.90 7.25 25.59
N GLU A 384 -5.84 8.10 26.60
CA GLU A 384 -6.12 7.71 27.97
C GLU A 384 -7.63 7.44 28.18
N ASN A 385 -8.01 6.18 28.39
CA ASN A 385 -9.39 5.75 28.67
C ASN A 385 -10.45 6.15 27.60
N VAL A 386 -10.05 6.22 26.33
CA VAL A 386 -10.96 6.49 25.20
C VAL A 386 -11.08 5.23 24.34
N PRO A 387 -12.21 4.52 24.34
CA PRO A 387 -12.43 3.41 23.42
C PRO A 387 -12.51 3.89 21.97
N VAL A 388 -11.88 3.14 21.06
CA VAL A 388 -11.77 3.46 19.64
C VAL A 388 -12.41 2.35 18.82
N SER A 389 -13.26 2.71 17.86
CA SER A 389 -13.95 1.76 16.97
C SER A 389 -13.19 1.53 15.66
N ALA A 390 -12.49 2.55 15.15
CA ALA A 390 -11.75 2.48 13.89
C ALA A 390 -10.51 3.39 13.92
N ILE A 391 -9.49 2.96 13.18
CA ILE A 391 -8.30 3.77 12.87
C ILE A 391 -7.97 3.63 11.39
N ARG A 392 -7.39 4.69 10.80
CA ARG A 392 -6.76 4.66 9.49
C ARG A 392 -5.63 5.69 9.40
N ARG A 393 -4.63 5.37 8.61
CA ARG A 393 -3.57 6.33 8.27
C ARG A 393 -3.99 7.18 7.08
N VAL A 394 -3.74 8.49 7.15
CA VAL A 394 -3.92 9.42 6.02
C VAL A 394 -2.69 10.33 5.97
N GLY A 395 -1.76 10.04 5.09
CA GLY A 395 -0.48 10.74 5.01
C GLY A 395 0.33 10.62 6.31
N SER A 396 0.60 11.75 6.96
CA SER A 396 1.31 11.85 8.24
C SER A 396 0.37 11.90 9.46
N GLU A 397 -0.90 11.57 9.29
CA GLU A 397 -1.92 11.60 10.34
C GLU A 397 -2.46 10.19 10.60
N LEU A 398 -2.71 9.87 11.85
CA LEU A 398 -3.57 8.77 12.24
C LEU A 398 -4.96 9.33 12.55
N ARG A 399 -5.97 8.93 11.78
CA ARG A 399 -7.36 9.26 12.04
C ARG A 399 -8.03 8.14 12.81
N TYR A 400 -8.86 8.51 13.77
CA TYR A 400 -9.58 7.54 14.59
C TYR A 400 -11.01 7.99 14.87
N VAL A 401 -11.88 7.00 15.11
CA VAL A 401 -13.27 7.21 15.51
C VAL A 401 -13.45 6.63 16.91
N THR A 402 -14.04 7.41 17.83
CA THR A 402 -14.36 6.90 19.17
C THR A 402 -15.55 5.95 19.14
N ALA A 403 -15.56 4.94 20.02
CA ALA A 403 -16.56 3.87 19.98
C ALA A 403 -17.98 4.34 20.38
N ASP A 404 -18.08 5.45 21.12
CA ASP A 404 -19.32 6.04 21.63
C ASP A 404 -19.85 7.20 20.75
N ASP A 405 -19.14 7.54 19.65
CA ASP A 405 -19.59 8.59 18.72
C ASP A 405 -20.58 8.03 17.68
N PRO A 406 -21.89 8.39 17.77
CA PRO A 406 -22.91 7.92 16.82
C PRO A 406 -22.74 8.53 15.42
N ASP A 407 -22.09 9.69 15.32
CA ASP A 407 -21.90 10.41 14.06
C ASP A 407 -20.62 9.95 13.32
N GLN A 408 -19.83 9.05 13.91
CA GLN A 408 -18.58 8.51 13.35
C GLN A 408 -17.58 9.60 12.96
N THR A 409 -17.49 10.66 13.76
CA THR A 409 -16.59 11.80 13.51
C THR A 409 -15.12 11.37 13.63
N GLU A 410 -14.35 11.65 12.62
CA GLU A 410 -12.91 11.39 12.65
C GLU A 410 -12.17 12.42 13.49
N ASN A 411 -11.37 11.94 14.41
CA ASN A 411 -10.39 12.68 15.18
C ASN A 411 -8.98 12.40 14.63
N VAL A 412 -8.01 13.23 14.96
CA VAL A 412 -6.65 13.16 14.40
C VAL A 412 -5.60 13.07 15.50
N ILE A 413 -4.65 12.18 15.33
CA ILE A 413 -3.35 12.19 16.01
C ILE A 413 -2.31 12.57 14.95
N SER A 414 -1.68 13.74 15.08
CA SER A 414 -0.57 14.19 14.23
C SER A 414 0.77 13.75 14.82
N MET A 415 1.77 13.51 13.99
CA MET A 415 3.15 13.54 14.45
C MET A 415 3.57 15.00 14.62
N ASP A 416 3.94 15.38 15.84
CA ASP A 416 4.60 16.65 16.12
C ASP A 416 6.08 16.60 15.71
#